data_4d7dcc3ffd60758300fce66c8c767bc1
#
_entry.id   4d7dcc3ffd60758300fce66c8c767bc1
#
_cell.length_a   1.000
_cell.length_b   1.000
_cell.length_c   1.000
_cell.angle_alpha   90.00
_cell.angle_beta   90.00
_cell.angle_gamma   90.00
#
_symmetry.space_group_name_H-M   'P 1'
#
loop_
_entity.id
_entity.type
_entity.pdbx_description
1 polymer ?
#
loop_
_entity_poly.entity_id
_entity_poly.type
_entity_poly.pdbx_seq_one_letter_code
_entity_poly.pdbx_strand_id
1 'polypeptide(L)'
;MNNSGLPNNIEAEKALIGSAFWSFGALQKVCEEVSKEIFYLDSHSKIFEVIQELYENKKPVDATTVTSEIINKGYLSQIGGVEYLNNVINSVATGANVSYYIDTVLEKYTLRRMIEVATNIITDANNPDNNVAEVVESAEKNILNVSKSRKTEDFRTVHEVLEKAQSDLESLAKNKGRVTGLTTGLVDLDNLTNGFSPTQLVIVAARPAVGKTAFALNIACAAAKSTKKNIAIFSLEMPAEQLIMRMISSLGQVDNKKLQTGKMENEDWRRINEAISQLADTNIYFHDAGGITASEIKAKCRRLSTIGDGLGLVIIDYLQLIDSSAKYSGS
;
A
#
# COMPACT_ATOMS: atom_id res chain seq x y z
N MET A 1 4.38 -12.75 -33.05
CA MET A 1 3.51 -12.23 -31.98
C MET A 1 2.08 -12.47 -32.40
N ASN A 2 1.35 -13.26 -31.64
CA ASN A 2 -0.04 -13.62 -31.96
C ASN A 2 -0.90 -12.34 -31.98
N ASN A 3 -1.61 -12.15 -33.07
CA ASN A 3 -2.53 -11.05 -33.34
C ASN A 3 -3.84 -11.21 -32.57
N SER A 4 -3.78 -11.56 -31.29
CA SER A 4 -4.92 -11.55 -30.39
C SER A 4 -5.07 -10.14 -29.87
N GLY A 5 -6.21 -9.49 -30.16
CA GLY A 5 -6.51 -8.14 -29.63
C GLY A 5 -6.36 -8.07 -28.10
N LEU A 6 -6.26 -6.87 -27.57
CA LEU A 6 -6.16 -6.65 -26.11
C LEU A 6 -7.32 -7.35 -25.38
N PRO A 7 -7.12 -7.80 -24.13
CA PRO A 7 -8.15 -8.46 -23.33
C PRO A 7 -9.45 -7.64 -23.26
N ASN A 8 -10.55 -8.23 -23.70
CA ASN A 8 -11.87 -7.59 -23.72
C ASN A 8 -12.98 -8.63 -23.49
N ASN A 9 -14.17 -8.14 -23.18
CA ASN A 9 -15.42 -8.89 -23.21
C ASN A 9 -16.56 -7.95 -23.60
N ILE A 10 -16.75 -7.80 -24.92
CA ILE A 10 -17.72 -6.87 -25.50
C ILE A 10 -19.14 -7.15 -25.02
N GLU A 11 -19.51 -8.41 -24.89
CA GLU A 11 -20.85 -8.80 -24.43
C GLU A 11 -21.08 -8.42 -22.96
N ALA A 12 -20.05 -8.55 -22.10
CA ALA A 12 -20.14 -8.09 -20.72
C ALA A 12 -20.21 -6.55 -20.65
N GLU A 13 -19.52 -5.82 -21.52
CA GLU A 13 -19.63 -4.34 -21.59
C GLU A 13 -21.05 -3.90 -21.99
N LYS A 14 -21.64 -4.54 -23.01
CA LYS A 14 -23.02 -4.28 -23.39
C LYS A 14 -23.97 -4.56 -22.24
N ALA A 15 -23.82 -5.73 -21.61
CA ALA A 15 -24.66 -6.14 -20.50
C ALA A 15 -24.54 -5.19 -19.30
N LEU A 16 -23.33 -4.67 -19.03
CA LEU A 16 -23.09 -3.68 -18.00
C LEU A 16 -23.84 -2.38 -18.27
N ILE A 17 -23.70 -1.82 -19.48
CA ILE A 17 -24.41 -0.61 -19.90
C ILE A 17 -25.93 -0.83 -19.89
N GLY A 18 -26.39 -1.93 -20.49
CA GLY A 18 -27.81 -2.29 -20.53
C GLY A 18 -28.44 -2.41 -19.14
N SER A 19 -27.68 -2.94 -18.16
CA SER A 19 -28.15 -3.06 -16.78
C SER A 19 -28.52 -1.71 -16.13
N ALA A 20 -27.89 -0.61 -16.54
CA ALA A 20 -28.16 0.72 -16.02
C ALA A 20 -29.60 1.22 -16.34
N PHE A 21 -30.27 0.66 -17.34
CA PHE A 21 -31.62 1.03 -17.76
C PHE A 21 -32.75 0.28 -17.01
N TRP A 22 -32.40 -0.75 -16.21
CA TRP A 22 -33.40 -1.62 -15.58
C TRP A 22 -33.88 -1.21 -14.21
N SER A 23 -33.04 -0.55 -13.41
CA SER A 23 -33.42 -0.06 -12.10
C SER A 23 -32.52 1.06 -11.64
N PHE A 24 -33.03 1.93 -10.76
CA PHE A 24 -32.25 3.01 -10.17
C PHE A 24 -31.04 2.45 -9.38
N GLY A 25 -31.20 1.34 -8.65
CA GLY A 25 -30.11 0.72 -7.93
C GLY A 25 -28.99 0.16 -8.83
N ALA A 26 -29.34 -0.40 -10.01
CA ALA A 26 -28.35 -0.82 -10.98
C ALA A 26 -27.64 0.38 -11.63
N LEU A 27 -28.39 1.42 -12.00
CA LEU A 27 -27.84 2.68 -12.51
C LEU A 27 -26.85 3.31 -11.52
N GLN A 28 -27.27 3.45 -10.27
CA GLN A 28 -26.43 4.00 -9.21
C GLN A 28 -25.12 3.21 -9.08
N LYS A 29 -25.22 1.89 -8.97
CA LYS A 29 -24.04 1.01 -8.84
C LYS A 29 -23.09 1.13 -10.02
N VAL A 30 -23.62 1.16 -11.24
CA VAL A 30 -22.81 1.32 -12.46
C VAL A 30 -22.11 2.69 -12.45
N CYS A 31 -22.80 3.78 -12.13
CA CYS A 31 -22.22 5.12 -12.13
C CYS A 31 -21.22 5.36 -11.00
N GLU A 32 -21.37 4.67 -9.86
CA GLU A 32 -20.48 4.81 -8.70
C GLU A 32 -19.23 3.92 -8.79
N GLU A 33 -19.35 2.70 -9.32
CA GLU A 33 -18.26 1.73 -9.34
C GLU A 33 -17.48 1.70 -10.66
N VAL A 34 -17.98 2.35 -11.72
CA VAL A 34 -17.44 2.27 -13.08
C VAL A 34 -17.03 3.63 -13.59
N SER A 35 -15.91 3.68 -14.29
CA SER A 35 -15.47 4.86 -15.05
C SER A 35 -15.41 4.54 -16.55
N LYS A 36 -15.47 5.56 -17.41
CA LYS A 36 -15.50 5.39 -18.87
C LYS A 36 -14.25 4.68 -19.44
N GLU A 37 -13.13 4.76 -18.74
CA GLU A 37 -11.85 4.18 -19.15
C GLU A 37 -11.83 2.65 -19.10
N ILE A 38 -12.76 2.03 -18.37
CA ILE A 38 -12.80 0.56 -18.27
C ILE A 38 -13.29 -0.11 -19.55
N PHE A 39 -14.00 0.62 -20.41
CA PHE A 39 -14.53 0.05 -21.65
C PHE A 39 -13.44 -0.12 -22.71
N TYR A 40 -13.52 -1.25 -23.42
CA TYR A 40 -12.62 -1.53 -24.53
C TYR A 40 -13.05 -0.80 -25.81
N LEU A 41 -14.38 -0.76 -26.06
CA LEU A 41 -14.92 -0.06 -27.20
C LEU A 41 -15.16 1.41 -26.88
N ASP A 42 -14.63 2.29 -27.72
CA ASP A 42 -14.88 3.75 -27.64
C ASP A 42 -16.37 4.08 -27.73
N SER A 43 -17.15 3.31 -28.50
CA SER A 43 -18.61 3.45 -28.55
C SER A 43 -19.27 3.23 -27.18
N HIS A 44 -18.82 2.22 -26.40
CA HIS A 44 -19.32 1.94 -25.06
C HIS A 44 -18.90 3.02 -24.07
N SER A 45 -17.66 3.48 -24.15
CA SER A 45 -17.16 4.59 -23.34
C SER A 45 -18.00 5.86 -23.53
N LYS A 46 -18.35 6.21 -24.78
CA LYS A 46 -19.19 7.36 -25.10
C LYS A 46 -20.65 7.20 -24.62
N ILE A 47 -21.23 6.02 -24.78
CA ILE A 47 -22.58 5.76 -24.26
C ILE A 47 -22.59 5.91 -22.74
N PHE A 48 -21.59 5.34 -22.05
CA PHE A 48 -21.48 5.42 -20.61
C PHE A 48 -21.22 6.86 -20.13
N GLU A 49 -20.40 7.64 -20.81
CA GLU A 49 -20.17 9.07 -20.50
C GLU A 49 -21.49 9.85 -20.50
N VAL A 50 -22.37 9.61 -21.47
CA VAL A 50 -23.68 10.25 -21.51
C VAL A 50 -24.57 9.78 -20.35
N ILE A 51 -24.57 8.50 -20.03
CA ILE A 51 -25.33 7.95 -18.90
C ILE A 51 -24.85 8.60 -17.58
N GLN A 52 -23.54 8.67 -17.38
CA GLN A 52 -22.94 9.24 -16.17
C GLN A 52 -23.27 10.73 -16.04
N GLU A 53 -23.17 11.52 -17.09
CA GLU A 53 -23.55 12.94 -17.07
C GLU A 53 -25.04 13.18 -16.77
N LEU A 54 -25.93 12.36 -17.32
CA LEU A 54 -27.36 12.45 -17.02
C LEU A 54 -27.61 12.12 -15.53
N TYR A 55 -26.97 11.08 -15.02
CA TYR A 55 -27.06 10.69 -13.62
C TYR A 55 -26.55 11.79 -12.68
N GLU A 56 -25.38 12.36 -12.93
CA GLU A 56 -24.79 13.44 -12.13
C GLU A 56 -25.65 14.71 -12.13
N ASN A 57 -26.25 15.01 -13.28
CA ASN A 57 -27.17 16.16 -13.44
C ASN A 57 -28.61 15.86 -12.95
N LYS A 58 -28.83 14.70 -12.31
CA LYS A 58 -30.16 14.27 -11.81
C LYS A 58 -31.26 14.27 -12.88
N LYS A 59 -30.88 14.02 -14.13
CA LYS A 59 -31.80 13.86 -15.24
C LYS A 59 -32.24 12.40 -15.37
N PRO A 60 -33.43 12.10 -15.93
CA PRO A 60 -33.83 10.73 -16.20
C PRO A 60 -32.83 10.00 -17.12
N VAL A 61 -32.51 8.76 -16.79
CA VAL A 61 -31.71 7.90 -17.64
C VAL A 61 -32.61 6.81 -18.23
N ASP A 62 -33.11 7.09 -19.42
CA ASP A 62 -33.92 6.18 -20.22
C ASP A 62 -33.47 6.21 -21.69
N ALA A 63 -33.99 5.27 -22.49
CA ALA A 63 -33.60 5.12 -23.89
C ALA A 63 -33.79 6.41 -24.69
N THR A 64 -34.86 7.17 -24.43
CA THR A 64 -35.18 8.39 -25.17
C THR A 64 -34.24 9.53 -24.81
N THR A 65 -34.00 9.72 -23.51
CA THR A 65 -33.17 10.81 -22.99
C THR A 65 -31.70 10.59 -23.39
N VAL A 66 -31.20 9.35 -23.24
CA VAL A 66 -29.83 8.99 -23.65
C VAL A 66 -29.64 9.14 -25.16
N THR A 67 -30.60 8.69 -25.97
CA THR A 67 -30.53 8.87 -27.44
C THR A 67 -30.49 10.35 -27.82
N SER A 68 -31.32 11.17 -27.22
CA SER A 68 -31.35 12.62 -27.49
C SER A 68 -30.01 13.26 -27.12
N GLU A 69 -29.43 12.93 -26.00
CA GLU A 69 -28.18 13.51 -25.56
C GLU A 69 -26.97 13.05 -26.42
N ILE A 70 -26.97 11.78 -26.86
CA ILE A 70 -25.99 11.26 -27.83
C ILE A 70 -26.07 12.01 -29.16
N ILE A 71 -27.27 12.32 -29.63
CA ILE A 71 -27.50 13.12 -30.85
C ILE A 71 -26.97 14.55 -30.64
N ASN A 72 -27.34 15.19 -29.54
CA ASN A 72 -26.89 16.54 -29.19
C ASN A 72 -25.34 16.68 -29.17
N LYS A 73 -24.67 15.67 -28.65
CA LYS A 73 -23.19 15.61 -28.61
C LYS A 73 -22.53 15.20 -29.94
N GLY A 74 -23.32 14.82 -30.94
CA GLY A 74 -22.78 14.36 -32.24
C GLY A 74 -22.10 12.99 -32.18
N TYR A 75 -22.37 12.17 -31.15
CA TYR A 75 -21.75 10.86 -30.99
C TYR A 75 -22.44 9.75 -31.80
N LEU A 76 -23.59 10.00 -32.40
CA LEU A 76 -24.42 8.98 -33.02
C LEU A 76 -23.69 8.15 -34.07
N SER A 77 -22.91 8.78 -34.94
CA SER A 77 -22.11 8.08 -35.96
C SER A 77 -20.94 7.27 -35.36
N GLN A 78 -20.42 7.72 -34.24
CA GLN A 78 -19.26 7.11 -33.57
C GLN A 78 -19.64 5.88 -32.76
N ILE A 79 -20.89 5.83 -32.27
CA ILE A 79 -21.38 4.67 -31.52
C ILE A 79 -21.99 3.58 -32.40
N GLY A 80 -22.13 3.77 -33.69
CA GLY A 80 -22.74 2.80 -34.63
C GLY A 80 -24.25 3.02 -34.87
N GLY A 81 -24.77 4.20 -34.58
CA GLY A 81 -26.15 4.57 -34.85
C GLY A 81 -27.16 4.15 -33.77
N VAL A 82 -28.43 4.54 -33.99
CA VAL A 82 -29.52 4.28 -33.05
C VAL A 82 -29.78 2.77 -32.86
N GLU A 83 -29.61 1.99 -33.94
CA GLU A 83 -29.81 0.53 -33.90
C GLU A 83 -28.83 -0.16 -32.93
N TYR A 84 -27.55 0.25 -32.97
CA TYR A 84 -26.54 -0.27 -32.04
C TYR A 84 -26.84 0.15 -30.60
N LEU A 85 -27.23 1.39 -30.35
CA LEU A 85 -27.63 1.86 -29.03
C LEU A 85 -28.79 1.04 -28.47
N ASN A 86 -29.83 0.79 -29.29
CA ASN A 86 -30.95 -0.06 -28.88
C ASN A 86 -30.53 -1.49 -28.58
N ASN A 87 -29.57 -2.03 -29.33
CA ASN A 87 -29.01 -3.37 -29.07
C ASN A 87 -28.29 -3.41 -27.71
N VAL A 88 -27.51 -2.37 -27.37
CA VAL A 88 -26.84 -2.25 -26.06
C VAL A 88 -27.84 -2.11 -24.92
N ILE A 89 -28.84 -1.25 -25.05
CA ILE A 89 -29.89 -1.04 -24.02
C ILE A 89 -30.65 -2.34 -23.73
N ASN A 90 -30.97 -3.12 -24.77
CA ASN A 90 -31.73 -4.35 -24.66
C ASN A 90 -30.87 -5.62 -24.52
N SER A 91 -29.57 -5.48 -24.25
CA SER A 91 -28.63 -6.60 -24.16
C SER A 91 -28.88 -7.53 -22.96
N VAL A 92 -29.59 -7.07 -21.95
CA VAL A 92 -29.95 -7.84 -20.75
C VAL A 92 -31.45 -7.76 -20.47
N ALA A 93 -31.99 -8.79 -19.82
CA ALA A 93 -33.38 -8.87 -19.43
C ALA A 93 -33.63 -8.39 -17.98
N THR A 94 -32.58 -8.11 -17.21
CA THR A 94 -32.66 -7.70 -15.79
C THR A 94 -31.35 -7.05 -15.33
N GLY A 95 -31.43 -6.14 -14.37
CA GLY A 95 -30.28 -5.54 -13.70
C GLY A 95 -29.69 -6.37 -12.52
N ALA A 96 -30.22 -7.56 -12.26
CA ALA A 96 -29.85 -8.35 -11.07
C ALA A 96 -28.35 -8.77 -11.06
N ASN A 97 -27.75 -8.97 -12.22
CA ASN A 97 -26.38 -9.45 -12.36
C ASN A 97 -25.35 -8.34 -12.60
N VAL A 98 -25.69 -7.08 -12.34
CA VAL A 98 -24.83 -5.92 -12.63
C VAL A 98 -23.44 -6.07 -12.01
N SER A 99 -23.33 -6.57 -10.76
CA SER A 99 -22.06 -6.78 -10.08
C SER A 99 -21.13 -7.75 -10.84
N TYR A 100 -21.68 -8.83 -11.34
CA TYR A 100 -20.93 -9.81 -12.15
C TYR A 100 -20.37 -9.19 -13.44
N TYR A 101 -21.16 -8.31 -14.10
CA TYR A 101 -20.70 -7.61 -15.30
C TYR A 101 -19.62 -6.58 -14.97
N ILE A 102 -19.76 -5.85 -13.86
CA ILE A 102 -18.72 -4.92 -13.35
C ILE A 102 -17.43 -5.68 -13.14
N ASP A 103 -17.43 -6.78 -12.36
CA ASP A 103 -16.26 -7.57 -12.06
C ASP A 103 -15.58 -8.10 -13.34
N THR A 104 -16.39 -8.60 -14.29
CA THR A 104 -15.89 -9.15 -15.55
C THR A 104 -15.19 -8.08 -16.39
N VAL A 105 -15.78 -6.89 -16.52
CA VAL A 105 -15.21 -5.79 -17.30
C VAL A 105 -13.97 -5.22 -16.63
N LEU A 106 -13.99 -5.05 -15.29
CA LEU A 106 -12.83 -4.61 -14.52
C LEU A 106 -11.66 -5.58 -14.59
N GLU A 107 -11.92 -6.89 -14.62
CA GLU A 107 -10.87 -7.90 -14.83
C GLU A 107 -10.15 -7.68 -16.17
N LYS A 108 -10.91 -7.50 -17.27
CA LYS A 108 -10.33 -7.26 -18.59
C LYS A 108 -9.62 -5.92 -18.67
N TYR A 109 -10.16 -4.88 -18.06
CA TYR A 109 -9.50 -3.57 -17.92
C TYR A 109 -8.16 -3.68 -17.17
N THR A 110 -8.15 -4.38 -16.03
CA THR A 110 -6.92 -4.60 -15.26
C THR A 110 -5.83 -5.27 -16.09
N LEU A 111 -6.20 -6.29 -16.89
CA LEU A 111 -5.25 -6.95 -17.79
C LEU A 111 -4.73 -5.99 -18.88
N ARG A 112 -5.58 -5.14 -19.45
CA ARG A 112 -5.16 -4.09 -20.40
C ARG A 112 -4.18 -3.12 -19.77
N ARG A 113 -4.49 -2.62 -18.56
CA ARG A 113 -3.58 -1.73 -17.82
C ARG A 113 -2.25 -2.39 -17.51
N MET A 114 -2.24 -3.69 -17.20
CA MET A 114 -1.01 -4.45 -17.01
C MET A 114 -0.17 -4.53 -18.28
N ILE A 115 -0.80 -4.77 -19.43
CA ILE A 115 -0.12 -4.82 -20.73
C ILE A 115 0.45 -3.43 -21.07
N GLU A 116 -0.32 -2.37 -20.84
CA GLU A 116 0.13 -0.99 -21.07
C GLU A 116 1.35 -0.66 -20.21
N VAL A 117 1.29 -0.94 -18.91
CA VAL A 117 2.41 -0.71 -17.99
C VAL A 117 3.64 -1.52 -18.40
N ALA A 118 3.47 -2.80 -18.78
CA ALA A 118 4.58 -3.62 -19.26
C ALA A 118 5.20 -3.05 -20.55
N THR A 119 4.38 -2.55 -21.48
CA THR A 119 4.85 -1.92 -22.70
C THR A 119 5.64 -0.64 -22.42
N ASN A 120 5.17 0.18 -21.49
CA ASN A 120 5.87 1.39 -21.07
C ASN A 120 7.22 1.04 -20.41
N ILE A 121 7.27 0.02 -19.56
CA ILE A 121 8.51 -0.48 -18.95
C ILE A 121 9.51 -0.93 -20.03
N ILE A 122 9.04 -1.66 -21.04
CA ILE A 122 9.88 -2.08 -22.17
C ILE A 122 10.44 -0.87 -22.94
N THR A 123 9.60 0.13 -23.17
CA THR A 123 9.99 1.36 -23.88
C THR A 123 11.03 2.15 -23.09
N ASP A 124 10.78 2.34 -21.78
CA ASP A 124 11.69 3.08 -20.90
C ASP A 124 13.04 2.37 -20.73
N ALA A 125 13.03 1.04 -20.63
CA ALA A 125 14.22 0.22 -20.50
C ALA A 125 15.08 0.17 -21.79
N ASN A 126 14.48 0.37 -22.96
CA ASN A 126 15.19 0.42 -24.24
C ASN A 126 15.73 1.81 -24.56
N ASN A 127 15.37 2.85 -23.82
CA ASN A 127 15.87 4.20 -24.03
C ASN A 127 17.23 4.37 -23.32
N PRO A 128 18.33 4.58 -24.07
CA PRO A 128 19.68 4.67 -23.49
C PRO A 128 19.90 5.94 -22.63
N ASP A 129 19.04 6.95 -22.77
CA ASP A 129 19.15 8.19 -22.00
C ASP A 129 18.53 8.07 -20.60
N ASN A 130 17.80 6.99 -20.31
CA ASN A 130 17.14 6.80 -19.04
C ASN A 130 18.08 6.25 -17.95
N ASN A 131 17.95 6.78 -16.74
CA ASN A 131 18.66 6.26 -15.57
C ASN A 131 18.01 4.94 -15.11
N VAL A 132 18.80 3.89 -14.93
CA VAL A 132 18.34 2.55 -14.52
C VAL A 132 17.54 2.60 -13.22
N ALA A 133 17.98 3.37 -12.21
CA ALA A 133 17.30 3.48 -10.93
C ALA A 133 15.91 4.12 -11.08
N GLU A 134 15.77 5.14 -11.92
CA GLU A 134 14.50 5.83 -12.19
C GLU A 134 13.53 4.92 -12.95
N VAL A 135 14.02 4.15 -13.91
CA VAL A 135 13.20 3.17 -14.65
C VAL A 135 12.66 2.09 -13.72
N VAL A 136 13.50 1.55 -12.84
CA VAL A 136 13.06 0.53 -11.86
C VAL A 136 12.03 1.10 -10.89
N GLU A 137 12.26 2.28 -10.32
CA GLU A 137 11.32 2.93 -9.40
C GLU A 137 9.96 3.22 -10.08
N SER A 138 9.99 3.75 -11.30
CA SER A 138 8.78 4.00 -12.10
C SER A 138 8.02 2.71 -12.40
N ALA A 139 8.72 1.64 -12.76
CA ALA A 139 8.14 0.33 -13.02
C ALA A 139 7.43 -0.24 -11.79
N GLU A 140 8.10 -0.23 -10.63
CA GLU A 140 7.51 -0.68 -9.37
C GLU A 140 6.25 0.12 -9.01
N LYS A 141 6.32 1.45 -9.12
CA LYS A 141 5.19 2.35 -8.83
C LYS A 141 4.00 2.06 -9.74
N ASN A 142 4.24 1.89 -11.06
CA ASN A 142 3.19 1.68 -12.04
C ASN A 142 2.51 0.31 -11.86
N ILE A 143 3.28 -0.76 -11.61
CA ILE A 143 2.73 -2.10 -11.29
C ILE A 143 1.88 -2.06 -10.02
N LEU A 144 2.34 -1.38 -8.97
CA LEU A 144 1.58 -1.25 -7.74
C LEU A 144 0.28 -0.46 -7.89
N ASN A 145 0.28 0.56 -8.75
CA ASN A 145 -0.93 1.33 -9.04
C ASN A 145 -2.00 0.46 -9.73
N VAL A 146 -1.61 -0.42 -10.65
CA VAL A 146 -2.54 -1.39 -11.26
C VAL A 146 -3.13 -2.33 -10.21
N SER A 147 -2.31 -2.78 -9.25
CA SER A 147 -2.77 -3.66 -8.16
C SER A 147 -3.73 -2.95 -7.18
N LYS A 148 -3.51 -1.66 -6.92
CA LYS A 148 -4.34 -0.87 -5.99
C LYS A 148 -5.67 -0.43 -6.58
N SER A 149 -5.74 -0.18 -7.89
CA SER A 149 -6.99 0.20 -8.55
C SER A 149 -8.09 -0.89 -8.48
N ARG A 150 -7.74 -2.09 -8.01
CA ARG A 150 -8.67 -3.18 -7.71
C ARG A 150 -9.41 -3.03 -6.36
N LYS A 151 -8.95 -2.13 -5.48
CA LYS A 151 -9.58 -1.78 -4.21
C LYS A 151 -9.79 -0.27 -4.20
N THR A 152 -10.89 0.20 -4.75
CA THR A 152 -11.49 1.42 -4.26
C THR A 152 -11.73 1.19 -2.76
N GLU A 153 -11.02 1.94 -1.91
CA GLU A 153 -11.35 1.98 -0.49
C GLU A 153 -12.65 2.77 -0.38
N ASP A 154 -13.77 2.10 -0.62
CA ASP A 154 -15.10 2.66 -0.41
C ASP A 154 -15.29 3.06 1.05
N PHE A 155 -16.13 4.06 1.26
CA PHE A 155 -16.59 4.41 2.60
C PHE A 155 -17.17 3.16 3.26
N ARG A 156 -16.59 2.77 4.40
CA ARG A 156 -17.15 1.68 5.21
C ARG A 156 -18.36 2.19 5.97
N THR A 157 -19.40 1.41 5.97
CA THR A 157 -20.57 1.71 6.80
C THR A 157 -20.21 1.59 8.28
N VAL A 158 -20.91 2.34 9.14
CA VAL A 158 -20.74 2.22 10.60
C VAL A 158 -20.92 0.77 11.05
N HIS A 159 -21.83 0.02 10.41
CA HIS A 159 -22.09 -1.39 10.73
C HIS A 159 -20.86 -2.27 10.53
N GLU A 160 -20.20 -2.20 9.39
CA GLU A 160 -18.98 -2.95 9.10
C GLU A 160 -17.82 -2.59 10.04
N VAL A 161 -17.73 -1.31 10.42
CA VAL A 161 -16.70 -0.84 11.36
C VAL A 161 -17.00 -1.33 12.76
N LEU A 162 -18.27 -1.37 13.18
CA LEU A 162 -18.72 -1.85 14.50
C LEU A 162 -18.46 -3.35 14.67
N GLU A 163 -18.71 -4.18 13.66
CA GLU A 163 -18.42 -5.61 13.73
C GLU A 163 -16.94 -5.87 14.03
N LYS A 164 -16.06 -5.14 13.34
CA LYS A 164 -14.62 -5.22 13.58
C LYS A 164 -14.24 -4.72 14.97
N ALA A 165 -14.77 -3.56 15.38
CA ALA A 165 -14.52 -2.98 16.70
C ALA A 165 -14.98 -3.91 17.84
N GLN A 166 -16.12 -4.60 17.68
CA GLN A 166 -16.62 -5.57 18.64
C GLN A 166 -15.65 -6.77 18.77
N SER A 167 -15.19 -7.32 17.65
CA SER A 167 -14.21 -8.41 17.64
C SER A 167 -12.89 -8.01 18.31
N ASP A 168 -12.43 -6.77 18.07
CA ASP A 168 -11.23 -6.23 18.70
C ASP A 168 -11.43 -6.06 20.23
N LEU A 169 -12.58 -5.56 20.67
CA LEU A 169 -12.94 -5.44 22.10
C LEU A 169 -13.03 -6.81 22.80
N GLU A 170 -13.62 -7.82 22.17
CA GLU A 170 -13.66 -9.18 22.71
C GLU A 170 -12.26 -9.78 22.85
N SER A 171 -11.37 -9.51 21.91
CA SER A 171 -9.97 -9.94 21.95
C SER A 171 -9.21 -9.25 23.10
N LEU A 172 -9.44 -7.95 23.29
CA LEU A 172 -8.89 -7.17 24.41
C LEU A 172 -9.38 -7.68 25.76
N ALA A 173 -10.67 -7.99 25.89
CA ALA A 173 -11.25 -8.51 27.11
C ALA A 173 -10.67 -9.88 27.50
N LYS A 174 -10.37 -10.73 26.52
CA LYS A 174 -9.70 -12.03 26.73
C LYS A 174 -8.25 -11.89 27.20
N ASN A 175 -7.56 -10.83 26.82
CA ASN A 175 -6.16 -10.59 27.17
C ASN A 175 -5.94 -10.06 28.60
N LYS A 176 -6.98 -9.75 29.36
CA LYS A 176 -6.96 -9.40 30.81
C LYS A 176 -5.85 -8.41 31.18
N GLY A 177 -5.72 -7.29 30.47
CA GLY A 177 -4.74 -6.24 30.80
C GLY A 177 -3.29 -6.54 30.38
N ARG A 178 -3.03 -7.55 29.57
CA ARG A 178 -1.73 -7.72 28.92
C ARG A 178 -1.58 -6.72 27.79
N VAL A 179 -0.37 -6.21 27.62
CA VAL A 179 0.00 -5.35 26.49
C VAL A 179 -0.40 -6.05 25.19
N THR A 180 -1.27 -5.42 24.41
CA THR A 180 -1.79 -5.99 23.16
C THR A 180 -0.99 -5.57 21.94
N GLY A 181 -0.32 -4.40 22.03
CA GLY A 181 0.61 -3.93 21.03
C GLY A 181 2.00 -4.57 21.13
N LEU A 182 2.92 -4.14 20.28
CA LEU A 182 4.33 -4.50 20.35
C LEU A 182 4.93 -3.84 21.59
N THR A 183 5.46 -4.64 22.52
CA THR A 183 6.05 -4.11 23.75
C THR A 183 7.28 -3.26 23.48
N THR A 184 7.43 -2.18 24.23
CA THR A 184 8.64 -1.35 24.24
C THR A 184 9.70 -1.91 25.20
N GLY A 185 9.33 -2.86 26.07
CA GLY A 185 10.18 -3.37 27.14
C GLY A 185 10.27 -2.43 28.36
N LEU A 186 9.57 -1.29 28.33
CA LEU A 186 9.49 -0.33 29.40
C LEU A 186 8.09 -0.39 29.99
N VAL A 187 7.96 -0.98 31.18
CA VAL A 187 6.67 -1.32 31.80
C VAL A 187 5.75 -0.11 31.90
N ASP A 188 6.26 1.02 32.37
CA ASP A 188 5.45 2.23 32.55
C ASP A 188 4.98 2.81 31.21
N LEU A 189 5.84 2.75 30.17
CA LEU A 189 5.48 3.18 28.83
C LEU A 189 4.44 2.23 28.22
N ASP A 190 4.64 0.94 28.35
CA ASP A 190 3.69 -0.06 27.88
C ASP A 190 2.32 0.05 28.58
N ASN A 191 2.30 0.35 29.87
CA ASN A 191 1.05 0.62 30.61
C ASN A 191 0.33 1.88 30.12
N LEU A 192 1.07 2.91 29.71
CA LEU A 192 0.49 4.14 29.18
C LEU A 192 0.01 4.03 27.73
N THR A 193 0.72 3.27 26.89
CA THR A 193 0.48 3.20 25.44
C THR A 193 -0.21 1.91 25.04
N ASN A 194 -0.28 0.93 25.91
CA ASN A 194 -0.67 -0.46 25.61
C ASN A 194 0.25 -1.13 24.59
N GLY A 195 1.54 -0.71 24.54
CA GLY A 195 2.50 -1.05 23.50
C GLY A 195 2.25 -0.30 22.19
N PHE A 196 3.08 -0.55 21.18
CA PHE A 196 2.91 0.06 19.86
C PHE A 196 1.94 -0.73 19.01
N SER A 197 0.91 -0.05 18.50
CA SER A 197 -0.06 -0.66 17.60
C SER A 197 0.40 -0.60 16.13
N PRO A 198 -0.05 -1.54 15.28
CA PRO A 198 0.19 -1.45 13.84
C PRO A 198 -0.26 -0.10 13.27
N THR A 199 0.45 0.40 12.27
CA THR A 199 0.18 1.68 11.57
C THR A 199 0.44 2.96 12.37
N GLN A 200 0.92 2.87 13.61
CA GLN A 200 1.30 4.05 14.39
C GLN A 200 2.63 4.64 13.91
N LEU A 201 2.68 5.98 13.86
CA LEU A 201 3.90 6.76 13.74
C LEU A 201 4.26 7.31 15.12
N VAL A 202 5.41 6.87 15.65
CA VAL A 202 5.95 7.34 16.94
C VAL A 202 7.16 8.22 16.70
N ILE A 203 7.12 9.45 17.18
CA ILE A 203 8.22 10.41 17.04
C ILE A 203 8.89 10.59 18.40
N VAL A 204 10.20 10.29 18.44
CA VAL A 204 11.05 10.47 19.62
C VAL A 204 11.97 11.67 19.38
N ALA A 205 11.76 12.74 20.13
CA ALA A 205 12.59 13.94 20.07
C ALA A 205 13.39 14.12 21.37
N ALA A 206 14.67 14.43 21.24
CA ALA A 206 15.53 14.72 22.38
C ALA A 206 16.67 15.63 21.95
N ARG A 207 17.24 16.38 22.91
CA ARG A 207 18.49 17.11 22.68
C ARG A 207 19.64 16.16 22.40
N PRO A 208 20.70 16.57 21.70
CA PRO A 208 21.89 15.75 21.49
C PRO A 208 22.42 15.16 22.83
N ALA A 209 22.92 13.95 22.80
CA ALA A 209 23.52 13.23 23.93
C ALA A 209 22.58 12.84 25.10
N VAL A 210 21.26 13.05 25.01
CA VAL A 210 20.29 12.62 26.04
C VAL A 210 19.98 11.12 25.98
N GLY A 211 20.34 10.44 24.88
CA GLY A 211 20.16 8.98 24.77
C GLY A 211 19.05 8.53 23.81
N LYS A 212 18.62 9.36 22.84
CA LYS A 212 17.60 9.03 21.84
C LYS A 212 17.84 7.67 21.17
N THR A 213 19.05 7.47 20.60
CA THR A 213 19.44 6.23 19.95
C THR A 213 19.44 5.03 20.91
N ALA A 214 19.96 5.22 22.14
CA ALA A 214 19.96 4.15 23.15
C ALA A 214 18.52 3.72 23.53
N PHE A 215 17.62 4.67 23.68
CA PHE A 215 16.21 4.41 23.92
C PHE A 215 15.57 3.61 22.77
N ALA A 216 15.80 4.03 21.51
CA ALA A 216 15.28 3.33 20.33
C ALA A 216 15.85 1.90 20.20
N LEU A 217 17.15 1.69 20.47
CA LEU A 217 17.78 0.38 20.46
C LEU A 217 17.25 -0.55 21.55
N ASN A 218 16.97 -0.04 22.75
CA ASN A 218 16.36 -0.84 23.81
C ASN A 218 14.95 -1.31 23.44
N ILE A 219 14.16 -0.43 22.82
CA ILE A 219 12.85 -0.80 22.27
C ILE A 219 13.01 -1.86 21.16
N ALA A 220 13.98 -1.70 20.25
CA ALA A 220 14.25 -2.68 19.20
C ALA A 220 14.57 -4.08 19.79
N CYS A 221 15.42 -4.14 20.82
CA CYS A 221 15.78 -5.38 21.50
C CYS A 221 14.57 -6.02 22.19
N ALA A 222 13.76 -5.23 22.89
CA ALA A 222 12.57 -5.73 23.58
C ALA A 222 11.52 -6.23 22.57
N ALA A 223 11.25 -5.45 21.54
CA ALA A 223 10.36 -5.83 20.45
C ALA A 223 10.80 -7.12 19.77
N ALA A 224 12.08 -7.23 19.41
CA ALA A 224 12.62 -8.41 18.73
C ALA A 224 12.54 -9.70 19.59
N LYS A 225 12.67 -9.57 20.92
CA LYS A 225 12.49 -10.69 21.85
C LYS A 225 11.02 -11.09 22.04
N SER A 226 10.09 -10.15 21.89
CA SER A 226 8.66 -10.39 22.12
C SER A 226 7.93 -10.96 20.91
N THR A 227 8.49 -10.85 19.72
CA THR A 227 7.87 -11.26 18.46
C THR A 227 8.88 -11.92 17.53
N LYS A 228 8.40 -12.79 16.65
CA LYS A 228 9.20 -13.36 15.56
C LYS A 228 9.27 -12.47 14.32
N LYS A 229 8.57 -11.32 14.34
CA LYS A 229 8.58 -10.38 13.22
C LYS A 229 9.93 -9.69 13.08
N ASN A 230 10.20 -9.25 11.86
CA ASN A 230 11.43 -8.53 11.53
C ASN A 230 11.41 -7.11 12.11
N ILE A 231 12.51 -6.67 12.65
CA ILE A 231 12.73 -5.30 13.14
C ILE A 231 13.76 -4.65 12.22
N ALA A 232 13.38 -3.58 11.52
CA ALA A 232 14.27 -2.84 10.63
C ALA A 232 14.81 -1.58 11.31
N ILE A 233 16.14 -1.39 11.30
CA ILE A 233 16.81 -0.22 11.84
C ILE A 233 17.57 0.47 10.69
N PHE A 234 17.12 1.67 10.32
CA PHE A 234 17.81 2.56 9.41
C PHE A 234 18.62 3.56 10.24
N SER A 235 19.93 3.34 10.30
CA SER A 235 20.87 4.22 11.01
C SER A 235 21.62 5.06 10.00
N LEU A 236 21.24 6.32 9.90
CA LEU A 236 21.81 7.24 8.89
C LEU A 236 22.98 8.04 9.45
N GLU A 237 23.24 7.95 10.75
CA GLU A 237 24.31 8.65 11.44
C GLU A 237 25.45 7.71 11.90
N MET A 238 25.09 6.49 12.30
CA MET A 238 26.04 5.59 12.97
C MET A 238 26.15 4.25 12.22
N PRO A 239 27.37 3.67 12.07
CA PRO A 239 27.56 2.33 11.56
C PRO A 239 26.87 1.26 12.40
N ALA A 240 26.43 0.16 11.76
CA ALA A 240 25.72 -0.93 12.41
C ALA A 240 26.52 -1.58 13.55
N GLU A 241 27.84 -1.68 13.40
CA GLU A 241 28.76 -2.24 14.41
C GLU A 241 28.70 -1.44 15.71
N GLN A 242 28.59 -0.10 15.62
CA GLN A 242 28.50 0.75 16.82
C GLN A 242 27.14 0.56 17.52
N LEU A 243 26.07 0.36 16.76
CA LEU A 243 24.75 0.08 17.32
C LEU A 243 24.73 -1.28 18.02
N ILE A 244 25.29 -2.31 17.40
CA ILE A 244 25.43 -3.64 17.99
C ILE A 244 26.25 -3.59 19.29
N MET A 245 27.36 -2.85 19.31
CA MET A 245 28.16 -2.70 20.53
C MET A 245 27.35 -2.02 21.66
N ARG A 246 26.52 -1.03 21.35
CA ARG A 246 25.61 -0.42 22.32
C ARG A 246 24.53 -1.39 22.81
N MET A 247 23.97 -2.22 21.92
CA MET A 247 23.01 -3.26 22.30
C MET A 247 23.65 -4.31 23.22
N ILE A 248 24.85 -4.77 22.92
CA ILE A 248 25.62 -5.71 23.76
C ILE A 248 25.91 -5.09 25.13
N SER A 249 26.38 -3.83 25.16
CA SER A 249 26.59 -3.08 26.40
C SER A 249 25.34 -3.01 27.27
N SER A 250 24.21 -2.66 26.67
CA SER A 250 22.92 -2.53 27.36
C SER A 250 22.41 -3.90 27.88
N LEU A 251 22.39 -4.92 27.03
CA LEU A 251 21.89 -6.26 27.38
C LEU A 251 22.78 -6.98 28.36
N GLY A 252 24.10 -6.88 28.18
CA GLY A 252 25.10 -7.49 29.08
C GLY A 252 25.35 -6.69 30.34
N GLN A 253 24.79 -5.46 30.45
CA GLN A 253 25.06 -4.54 31.56
C GLN A 253 26.56 -4.32 31.78
N VAL A 254 27.32 -4.19 30.69
CA VAL A 254 28.75 -3.93 30.67
C VAL A 254 28.98 -2.48 30.24
N ASP A 255 29.83 -1.76 30.97
CA ASP A 255 30.15 -0.36 30.65
C ASP A 255 30.72 -0.23 29.23
N ASN A 256 30.16 0.64 28.43
CA ASN A 256 30.59 0.87 27.05
C ASN A 256 32.09 1.29 26.96
N LYS A 257 32.64 1.98 27.99
CA LYS A 257 34.06 2.27 28.04
C LYS A 257 34.93 1.00 28.16
N LYS A 258 34.47 0.00 28.92
CA LYS A 258 35.18 -1.28 29.02
C LYS A 258 35.23 -1.96 27.64
N LEU A 259 34.10 -1.96 26.89
CA LEU A 259 34.04 -2.51 25.53
C LEU A 259 34.99 -1.76 24.57
N GLN A 260 35.01 -0.44 24.62
CA GLN A 260 35.85 0.40 23.76
C GLN A 260 37.36 0.24 24.07
N THR A 261 37.70 0.09 25.32
CA THR A 261 39.13 0.02 25.77
C THR A 261 39.66 -1.39 25.83
N GLY A 262 38.82 -2.42 25.70
CA GLY A 262 39.22 -3.83 25.84
C GLY A 262 39.54 -4.24 27.27
N LYS A 263 39.34 -3.36 28.28
CA LYS A 263 39.64 -3.66 29.70
C LYS A 263 38.43 -4.36 30.33
N MET A 264 38.27 -5.64 30.05
CA MET A 264 37.16 -6.48 30.49
C MET A 264 37.64 -7.59 31.42
N GLU A 265 36.86 -7.89 32.45
CA GLU A 265 37.04 -9.02 33.35
C GLU A 265 36.37 -10.28 32.81
N ASN A 266 36.66 -11.47 33.37
CA ASN A 266 36.06 -12.71 32.94
C ASN A 266 34.53 -12.71 33.04
N GLU A 267 33.97 -12.02 34.06
CA GLU A 267 32.53 -11.88 34.24
C GLU A 267 31.91 -10.96 33.17
N ASP A 268 32.61 -9.91 32.75
CA ASP A 268 32.17 -9.04 31.64
C ASP A 268 32.08 -9.86 30.35
N TRP A 269 33.08 -10.71 30.08
CA TRP A 269 33.08 -11.62 28.91
C TRP A 269 31.91 -12.60 28.92
N ARG A 270 31.58 -13.17 30.09
CA ARG A 270 30.43 -14.07 30.21
C ARG A 270 29.13 -13.34 29.84
N ARG A 271 28.93 -12.15 30.38
CA ARG A 271 27.73 -11.31 30.11
C ARG A 271 27.64 -10.86 28.65
N ILE A 272 28.79 -10.53 28.05
CA ILE A 272 28.85 -10.17 26.60
C ILE A 272 28.46 -11.38 25.75
N ASN A 273 28.97 -12.58 26.02
CA ASN A 273 28.62 -13.77 25.26
C ASN A 273 27.14 -14.13 25.40
N GLU A 274 26.54 -13.97 26.59
CA GLU A 274 25.10 -14.14 26.81
C GLU A 274 24.28 -13.11 26.00
N ALA A 275 24.71 -11.84 25.98
CA ALA A 275 24.08 -10.79 25.19
C ALA A 275 24.16 -11.06 23.68
N ILE A 276 25.34 -11.49 23.20
CA ILE A 276 25.54 -11.88 21.80
C ILE A 276 24.61 -13.02 21.40
N SER A 277 24.54 -14.08 22.24
CA SER A 277 23.65 -15.22 21.99
C SER A 277 22.18 -14.76 21.90
N GLN A 278 21.73 -13.89 22.82
CA GLN A 278 20.38 -13.36 22.79
C GLN A 278 20.08 -12.52 21.54
N LEU A 279 21.06 -11.74 21.05
CA LEU A 279 20.89 -10.94 19.83
C LEU A 279 20.90 -11.80 18.57
N ALA A 280 21.73 -12.85 18.53
CA ALA A 280 21.81 -13.77 17.40
C ALA A 280 20.47 -14.49 17.12
N ASP A 281 19.66 -14.70 18.15
CA ASP A 281 18.34 -15.33 18.02
C ASP A 281 17.21 -14.34 17.62
N THR A 282 17.56 -13.08 17.29
CA THR A 282 16.60 -12.04 16.92
C THR A 282 16.57 -11.75 15.42
N ASN A 283 15.43 -11.28 14.92
CA ASN A 283 15.26 -10.87 13.53
C ASN A 283 15.44 -9.34 13.39
N ILE A 284 16.60 -8.82 13.81
CA ILE A 284 16.95 -7.39 13.66
C ILE A 284 17.81 -7.21 12.40
N TYR A 285 17.40 -6.28 11.55
CA TYR A 285 18.08 -5.94 10.30
C TYR A 285 18.54 -4.49 10.33
N PHE A 286 19.79 -4.25 9.96
CA PHE A 286 20.39 -2.92 9.91
C PHE A 286 20.58 -2.44 8.48
N HIS A 287 20.39 -1.15 8.29
CA HIS A 287 20.82 -0.42 7.11
C HIS A 287 21.49 0.88 7.55
N ASP A 288 22.78 1.00 7.29
CA ASP A 288 23.63 2.11 7.73
C ASP A 288 24.32 2.85 6.57
N ALA A 289 23.90 2.59 5.33
CA ALA A 289 24.37 3.37 4.19
C ALA A 289 23.69 4.76 4.20
N GLY A 290 24.51 5.81 4.12
CA GLY A 290 24.03 7.18 3.97
C GLY A 290 23.40 7.44 2.59
N GLY A 291 22.62 8.51 2.48
CA GLY A 291 22.03 8.95 1.20
C GLY A 291 20.81 8.13 0.76
N ILE A 292 20.09 7.52 1.68
CA ILE A 292 18.89 6.74 1.37
C ILE A 292 17.67 7.65 1.21
N THR A 293 16.85 7.37 0.23
CA THR A 293 15.57 8.05 -0.03
C THR A 293 14.39 7.37 0.72
N ALA A 294 13.29 8.10 0.90
CA ALA A 294 12.07 7.53 1.47
C ALA A 294 11.51 6.36 0.63
N SER A 295 11.66 6.41 -0.70
CA SER A 295 11.26 5.35 -1.62
C SER A 295 12.07 4.07 -1.38
N GLU A 296 13.38 4.18 -1.20
CA GLU A 296 14.25 3.04 -0.91
C GLU A 296 13.97 2.43 0.46
N ILE A 297 13.74 3.26 1.50
CA ILE A 297 13.30 2.78 2.82
C ILE A 297 12.02 1.95 2.65
N LYS A 298 11.04 2.47 1.91
CA LYS A 298 9.77 1.79 1.66
C LYS A 298 9.97 0.47 0.91
N ALA A 299 10.81 0.43 -0.11
CA ALA A 299 11.13 -0.79 -0.87
C ALA A 299 11.78 -1.86 0.02
N LYS A 300 12.78 -1.47 0.84
CA LYS A 300 13.43 -2.36 1.80
C LYS A 300 12.46 -2.90 2.86
N CYS A 301 11.58 -2.05 3.40
CA CYS A 301 10.54 -2.45 4.34
C CYS A 301 9.55 -3.44 3.72
N ARG A 302 9.13 -3.24 2.46
CA ARG A 302 8.29 -4.19 1.74
C ARG A 302 8.96 -5.54 1.58
N ARG A 303 10.24 -5.56 1.23
CA ARG A 303 10.99 -6.82 1.13
C ARG A 303 11.02 -7.55 2.48
N LEU A 304 11.27 -6.86 3.58
CA LEU A 304 11.26 -7.47 4.92
C LEU A 304 9.85 -7.92 5.35
N SER A 305 8.79 -7.27 4.89
CA SER A 305 7.41 -7.67 5.19
C SER A 305 7.00 -8.98 4.52
N THR A 306 7.74 -9.46 3.51
CA THR A 306 7.48 -10.74 2.83
C THR A 306 8.36 -11.89 3.37
N ILE A 307 9.25 -11.62 4.32
CA ILE A 307 10.17 -12.60 4.91
C ILE A 307 9.65 -13.01 6.30
N GLY A 308 9.59 -14.32 6.56
CA GLY A 308 9.17 -14.86 7.86
C GLY A 308 7.77 -14.38 8.28
N ASP A 309 7.64 -13.95 9.54
CA ASP A 309 6.37 -13.47 10.12
C ASP A 309 6.07 -11.98 9.77
N GLY A 310 6.77 -11.44 8.79
CA GLY A 310 6.58 -10.08 8.31
C GLY A 310 7.32 -9.02 9.13
N LEU A 311 6.99 -7.74 8.90
CA LEU A 311 7.66 -6.58 9.52
C LEU A 311 6.87 -6.13 10.77
N GLY A 312 7.56 -6.01 11.92
CA GLY A 312 6.98 -5.62 13.19
C GLY A 312 7.25 -4.16 13.58
N LEU A 313 8.47 -3.68 13.34
CA LEU A 313 8.89 -2.34 13.72
C LEU A 313 9.90 -1.79 12.71
N VAL A 314 9.80 -0.50 12.43
CA VAL A 314 10.79 0.25 11.66
C VAL A 314 11.30 1.40 12.53
N ILE A 315 12.61 1.49 12.68
CA ILE A 315 13.30 2.57 13.38
C ILE A 315 14.15 3.34 12.36
N ILE A 316 14.03 4.66 12.37
CA ILE A 316 14.83 5.55 11.51
C ILE A 316 15.54 6.56 12.41
N ASP A 317 16.87 6.51 12.46
CA ASP A 317 17.69 7.43 13.27
C ASP A 317 18.69 8.16 12.35
N TYR A 318 18.40 9.37 11.94
CA TYR A 318 17.23 10.20 12.16
C TYR A 318 16.70 10.78 10.85
N LEU A 319 15.46 11.25 10.87
CA LEU A 319 14.64 11.59 9.70
C LEU A 319 15.26 12.68 8.78
N GLN A 320 16.01 13.63 9.34
CA GLN A 320 16.60 14.75 8.59
C GLN A 320 17.76 14.32 7.66
N LEU A 321 18.28 13.10 7.81
CA LEU A 321 19.32 12.53 6.95
C LEU A 321 18.76 11.72 5.77
N ILE A 322 17.45 11.65 5.63
CA ILE A 322 16.81 11.06 4.46
C ILE A 322 16.95 12.03 3.28
N ASP A 323 17.50 11.54 2.17
CA ASP A 323 17.61 12.34 0.96
C ASP A 323 16.24 12.64 0.34
N SER A 324 16.01 13.90 -0.01
CA SER A 324 14.85 14.28 -0.80
C SER A 324 15.12 13.90 -2.27
N SER A 325 14.32 13.02 -2.85
CA SER A 325 14.36 12.65 -4.27
C SER A 325 13.97 13.79 -5.22
N ALA A 326 13.56 14.94 -4.70
CA ALA A 326 13.33 16.14 -5.47
C ALA A 326 14.62 16.97 -5.49
N LYS A 327 15.40 16.89 -6.58
CA LYS A 327 16.21 18.02 -7.00
C LYS A 327 15.22 19.17 -7.25
N TYR A 328 15.03 20.02 -6.27
CA TYR A 328 14.50 21.37 -6.49
C TYR A 328 15.52 22.06 -7.42
N SER A 329 15.29 21.96 -8.72
CA SER A 329 15.85 22.91 -9.67
C SER A 329 15.05 24.20 -9.51
N GLY A 330 15.31 24.92 -8.43
CA GLY A 330 14.84 26.24 -8.21
C GLY A 330 15.96 27.18 -8.64
N SER A 331 15.77 27.82 -9.80
CA SER A 331 16.44 29.06 -10.14
C SER A 331 16.02 30.17 -9.21
#